data_936185e33b9d835f6dfb3a2281ecef49
#
_entry.id   936185e33b9d835f6dfb3a2281ecef49
#
_cell.length_a   1.000
_cell.length_b   1.000
_cell.length_c   1.000
_cell.angle_alpha   90.00
_cell.angle_beta   90.00
_cell.angle_gamma   90.00
#
_symmetry.space_group_name_H-M   'P 1'
#
loop_
_entity.id
_entity.type
_entity.pdbx_description
1 polymer ?
#
loop_
_entity_poly.entity_id
_entity_poly.type
_entity_poly.pdbx_seq_one_letter_code
_entity_poly.pdbx_strand_id
1 'polypeptide(L)'
;MKTREIEDTNQVQPVCRGIWPKVRMTRLIMSVALLTSSSFAIGGSTSNGADNFYKSDKVTTQRVTFKNQYNMMVVGNLFVPKNRNQSVQDPAIVVGHPMGAVKEQSANLYAQKLADQGFVTLSLDLPFWGESEGQPRNAVLPDVYAEAFSAAVDFLGTRPFVDRGRIGALGICGSGSFVISAAKIDPRMRAIATVSMYDMGAANRHALNHSLTLEQRKKIIEEAAEQRYVEFAGGETRYTSGTVDELNQNSTAIEREFYDFYRTPRGEFTPAGSSPKLTTHPTLSSNVKFMNFYPFSDIETISPRPMLFITGEISHSREFSEDAYRRAGEPKELFIVPNAGHVDLYDRVQLIPFDKLTSFFTENLK
;
A
#
# COMPACT_ATOMS: atom_id res chain seq x y z
N MET A 1 60.55 -4.02 -12.29
CA MET A 1 60.42 -2.83 -13.13
C MET A 1 60.24 -3.23 -14.58
N LYS A 2 59.03 -3.27 -15.09
CA LYS A 2 58.66 -3.23 -16.51
C LYS A 2 57.19 -2.85 -16.57
N THR A 3 56.95 -1.60 -16.91
CA THR A 3 55.67 -1.00 -17.28
C THR A 3 55.18 -1.61 -18.59
N ARG A 4 53.91 -2.01 -18.65
CA ARG A 4 53.19 -2.33 -19.89
C ARG A 4 52.15 -1.23 -20.12
N GLU A 5 52.36 -0.51 -21.20
CA GLU A 5 51.42 0.40 -21.84
C GLU A 5 50.26 -0.41 -22.42
N ILE A 6 49.05 0.11 -22.25
CA ILE A 6 47.83 -0.39 -22.91
C ILE A 6 47.50 0.62 -24.01
N GLU A 7 47.62 0.17 -25.27
CA GLU A 7 47.22 0.91 -26.45
C GLU A 7 45.72 1.07 -26.56
N ASP A 8 45.33 2.30 -26.79
CA ASP A 8 43.97 2.78 -27.06
C ASP A 8 43.70 2.66 -28.57
N THR A 9 42.76 1.83 -29.00
CA THR A 9 42.30 1.76 -30.38
C THR A 9 40.83 2.15 -30.50
N ASN A 10 40.61 3.46 -30.61
CA ASN A 10 39.37 4.02 -31.13
C ASN A 10 39.32 3.82 -32.66
N GLN A 11 38.41 2.98 -33.15
CA GLN A 11 37.98 3.03 -34.55
C GLN A 11 36.47 3.23 -34.64
N VAL A 12 36.06 4.44 -34.99
CA VAL A 12 34.72 4.83 -35.41
C VAL A 12 34.55 4.48 -36.90
N GLN A 13 33.53 3.70 -37.21
CA GLN A 13 33.09 3.47 -38.59
C GLN A 13 31.79 4.21 -38.93
N PRO A 14 31.59 4.65 -40.17
CA PRO A 14 30.61 5.68 -40.52
C PRO A 14 29.20 5.14 -40.79
N VAL A 15 28.23 6.01 -40.45
CA VAL A 15 26.78 5.82 -40.61
C VAL A 15 26.40 5.87 -42.10
N CYS A 16 25.76 4.82 -42.61
CA CYS A 16 25.09 4.82 -43.91
C CYS A 16 23.81 5.68 -43.90
N ARG A 17 23.78 6.68 -44.77
CA ARG A 17 22.57 7.47 -45.09
C ARG A 17 21.61 6.64 -45.93
N GLY A 18 20.47 6.27 -45.38
CA GLY A 18 19.32 5.72 -46.10
C GLY A 18 18.41 6.83 -46.64
N ILE A 19 18.13 6.77 -47.94
CA ILE A 19 17.25 7.70 -48.70
C ILE A 19 15.80 7.29 -48.49
N TRP A 20 14.98 8.21 -47.99
CA TRP A 20 13.53 8.00 -47.83
C TRP A 20 12.75 8.53 -49.04
N PRO A 21 11.81 7.78 -49.65
CA PRO A 21 10.94 8.30 -50.67
C PRO A 21 9.82 9.14 -50.11
N LYS A 22 9.57 10.29 -50.75
CA LYS A 22 8.45 11.19 -50.47
C LYS A 22 7.13 10.54 -50.87
N VAL A 23 6.25 10.21 -49.91
CA VAL A 23 4.85 9.81 -50.17
C VAL A 23 4.00 11.08 -50.14
N ARG A 24 3.28 11.35 -51.23
CA ARG A 24 2.28 12.40 -51.36
C ARG A 24 1.05 12.09 -50.51
N MET A 25 0.73 12.97 -49.59
CA MET A 25 -0.46 12.89 -48.74
C MET A 25 -1.68 13.46 -49.50
N THR A 26 -2.57 12.58 -49.91
CA THR A 26 -3.92 12.98 -50.41
C THR A 26 -4.82 13.19 -49.19
N ARG A 27 -5.33 14.40 -49.04
CA ARG A 27 -6.30 14.73 -47.96
C ARG A 27 -7.64 14.06 -48.26
N LEU A 28 -8.04 13.10 -47.47
CA LEU A 28 -9.40 12.58 -47.40
C LEU A 28 -10.09 13.25 -46.19
N ILE A 29 -11.07 14.11 -46.47
CA ILE A 29 -11.90 14.72 -45.42
C ILE A 29 -12.93 13.67 -45.03
N MET A 30 -12.76 13.05 -43.88
CA MET A 30 -13.78 12.20 -43.27
C MET A 30 -14.48 13.00 -42.16
N SER A 31 -15.77 13.29 -42.39
CA SER A 31 -16.65 13.86 -41.38
C SER A 31 -16.83 12.87 -40.23
N VAL A 32 -16.28 13.19 -39.05
CA VAL A 32 -16.52 12.43 -37.85
C VAL A 32 -17.82 12.90 -37.22
N ALA A 33 -18.86 12.08 -37.33
CA ALA A 33 -20.06 12.24 -36.51
C ALA A 33 -19.69 11.93 -35.04
N LEU A 34 -19.78 12.94 -34.17
CA LEU A 34 -19.69 12.73 -32.71
C LEU A 34 -20.93 11.95 -32.25
N LEU A 35 -20.78 10.66 -32.07
CA LEU A 35 -21.66 9.87 -31.23
C LEU A 35 -21.21 10.09 -29.78
N THR A 36 -21.89 10.96 -29.05
CA THR A 36 -21.80 11.05 -27.60
C THR A 36 -22.42 9.81 -26.99
N SER A 37 -21.59 8.79 -26.79
CA SER A 37 -21.96 7.66 -25.93
C SER A 37 -21.88 8.13 -24.48
N SER A 38 -23.03 8.54 -23.94
CA SER A 38 -23.23 8.66 -22.50
C SER A 38 -23.11 7.25 -21.90
N SER A 39 -21.92 6.93 -21.41
CA SER A 39 -21.72 5.77 -20.56
C SER A 39 -22.48 6.03 -19.26
N PHE A 40 -23.71 5.53 -19.19
CA PHE A 40 -24.36 5.29 -17.91
C PHE A 40 -23.50 4.25 -17.17
N ALA A 41 -22.73 4.70 -16.19
CA ALA A 41 -22.17 3.82 -15.18
C ALA A 41 -23.37 3.18 -14.46
N ILE A 42 -23.70 1.95 -14.84
CA ILE A 42 -24.56 1.11 -14.04
C ILE A 42 -23.77 0.80 -12.78
N GLY A 43 -24.00 1.60 -11.73
CA GLY A 43 -23.54 1.30 -10.39
C GLY A 43 -24.24 0.00 -9.96
N GLY A 44 -23.59 -1.13 -10.20
CA GLY A 44 -23.99 -2.39 -9.61
C GLY A 44 -23.94 -2.20 -8.10
N SER A 45 -25.06 -2.40 -7.43
CA SER A 45 -25.13 -2.46 -5.97
C SER A 45 -24.10 -3.47 -5.49
N THR A 46 -22.95 -2.97 -5.00
CA THR A 46 -21.96 -3.83 -4.36
C THR A 46 -22.62 -4.39 -3.11
N SER A 47 -22.84 -5.70 -3.07
CA SER A 47 -23.55 -6.38 -2.01
C SER A 47 -22.91 -6.07 -0.64
N ASN A 48 -23.73 -5.87 0.39
CA ASN A 48 -23.31 -5.71 1.79
C ASN A 48 -22.50 -4.44 2.14
N GLY A 49 -22.82 -3.28 1.54
CA GLY A 49 -22.22 -1.99 1.94
C GLY A 49 -20.77 -1.77 1.53
N ALA A 50 -20.25 -2.57 0.59
CA ALA A 50 -18.93 -2.37 0.02
C ALA A 50 -18.91 -1.10 -0.86
N ASP A 51 -17.91 -0.23 -0.65
CA ASP A 51 -17.80 1.06 -1.37
C ASP A 51 -16.32 1.49 -1.48
N ASN A 52 -15.46 0.58 -1.96
CA ASN A 52 -14.03 0.85 -2.09
C ASN A 52 -13.71 2.12 -2.89
N PHE A 53 -14.51 2.42 -3.91
CA PHE A 53 -14.29 3.54 -4.82
C PHE A 53 -15.12 4.77 -4.47
N TYR A 54 -15.50 4.90 -3.20
CA TYR A 54 -16.20 6.06 -2.65
C TYR A 54 -15.57 7.38 -3.09
N LYS A 55 -16.40 8.34 -3.47
CA LYS A 55 -16.00 9.70 -3.81
C LYS A 55 -16.87 10.70 -3.07
N SER A 56 -16.23 11.70 -2.48
CA SER A 56 -16.90 12.78 -1.77
C SER A 56 -16.89 14.07 -2.57
N ASP A 57 -18.04 14.72 -2.67
CA ASP A 57 -18.15 16.08 -3.23
C ASP A 57 -17.57 17.16 -2.30
N LYS A 58 -17.31 16.83 -1.03
CA LYS A 58 -16.76 17.75 -0.02
C LYS A 58 -15.24 17.78 -0.01
N VAL A 59 -14.58 16.90 -0.74
CA VAL A 59 -13.13 16.70 -0.73
C VAL A 59 -12.53 16.98 -2.12
N THR A 60 -11.40 17.65 -2.15
CA THR A 60 -10.56 17.77 -3.36
C THR A 60 -9.51 16.68 -3.31
N THR A 61 -9.36 15.92 -4.39
CA THR A 61 -8.34 14.89 -4.52
C THR A 61 -7.27 15.35 -5.51
N GLN A 62 -6.01 15.24 -5.12
CA GLN A 62 -4.86 15.58 -5.97
C GLN A 62 -3.84 14.44 -5.94
N ARG A 63 -3.46 13.91 -7.11
CA ARG A 63 -2.30 13.02 -7.22
C ARG A 63 -1.04 13.80 -6.92
N VAL A 64 -0.21 13.30 -6.02
CA VAL A 64 1.05 13.93 -5.59
C VAL A 64 2.21 12.96 -5.69
N THR A 65 3.41 13.52 -5.78
CA THR A 65 4.66 12.77 -5.78
C THR A 65 5.65 13.42 -4.81
N PHE A 66 6.42 12.61 -4.12
CA PHE A 66 7.47 13.06 -3.23
C PHE A 66 8.57 11.99 -3.15
N LYS A 67 9.75 12.39 -2.72
CA LYS A 67 10.87 11.46 -2.57
C LYS A 67 11.01 11.01 -1.13
N ASN A 68 11.32 9.73 -0.93
CA ASN A 68 11.80 9.23 0.34
C ASN A 68 13.31 9.54 0.52
N GLN A 69 13.87 9.22 1.70
CA GLN A 69 15.29 9.48 1.98
C GLN A 69 16.27 8.72 1.05
N TYR A 70 15.80 7.69 0.35
CA TYR A 70 16.59 6.94 -0.66
C TYR A 70 16.42 7.50 -2.07
N ASN A 71 15.84 8.69 -2.23
CA ASN A 71 15.50 9.32 -3.50
C ASN A 71 14.52 8.55 -4.40
N MET A 72 13.84 7.53 -3.87
CA MET A 72 12.79 6.84 -4.60
C MET A 72 11.53 7.71 -4.64
N MET A 73 10.91 7.82 -5.83
CA MET A 73 9.64 8.52 -5.97
C MET A 73 8.51 7.70 -5.35
N VAL A 74 7.82 8.30 -4.39
CA VAL A 74 6.58 7.79 -3.81
C VAL A 74 5.41 8.56 -4.43
N VAL A 75 4.36 7.85 -4.80
CA VAL A 75 3.15 8.41 -5.39
C VAL A 75 2.00 8.25 -4.40
N GLY A 76 1.21 9.29 -4.23
CA GLY A 76 0.05 9.28 -3.35
C GLY A 76 -1.10 10.12 -3.89
N ASN A 77 -2.23 10.03 -3.21
CA ASN A 77 -3.38 10.90 -3.38
C ASN A 77 -3.58 11.73 -2.13
N LEU A 78 -3.49 13.05 -2.29
CA LEU A 78 -3.76 14.03 -1.24
C LEU A 78 -5.24 14.41 -1.29
N PHE A 79 -5.92 14.28 -0.17
CA PHE A 79 -7.33 14.63 0.00
C PHE A 79 -7.44 15.83 0.94
N VAL A 80 -8.04 16.91 0.46
CA VAL A 80 -8.16 18.18 1.20
C VAL A 80 -9.63 18.56 1.31
N PRO A 81 -10.16 18.78 2.51
CA PRO A 81 -11.53 19.28 2.70
C PRO A 81 -11.75 20.61 2.01
N LYS A 82 -12.83 20.76 1.22
CA LYS A 82 -13.14 22.02 0.50
C LYS A 82 -13.49 23.18 1.43
N ASN A 83 -14.11 22.87 2.57
CA ASN A 83 -14.63 23.89 3.52
C ASN A 83 -13.63 24.18 4.65
N ARG A 84 -12.35 23.83 4.50
CA ARG A 84 -11.35 24.10 5.54
C ARG A 84 -11.25 25.60 5.82
N ASN A 85 -10.99 25.93 7.07
CA ASN A 85 -10.67 27.31 7.43
C ASN A 85 -9.25 27.66 6.98
N GLN A 86 -9.11 28.54 6.00
CA GLN A 86 -7.81 28.90 5.44
C GLN A 86 -6.90 29.70 6.39
N SER A 87 -7.46 30.20 7.51
CA SER A 87 -6.70 30.96 8.52
C SER A 87 -6.01 30.05 9.56
N VAL A 88 -6.25 28.73 9.53
CA VAL A 88 -5.66 27.76 10.45
C VAL A 88 -5.02 26.62 9.67
N GLN A 89 -4.07 25.96 10.29
CA GLN A 89 -3.49 24.72 9.80
C GLN A 89 -4.31 23.53 10.30
N ASP A 90 -4.52 22.54 9.43
CA ASP A 90 -5.34 21.38 9.73
C ASP A 90 -4.49 20.20 10.22
N PRO A 91 -5.05 19.30 11.05
CA PRO A 91 -4.43 18.02 11.33
C PRO A 91 -4.41 17.15 10.08
N ALA A 92 -3.41 16.27 9.97
CA ALA A 92 -3.29 15.40 8.81
C ALA A 92 -3.11 13.93 9.18
N ILE A 93 -3.46 13.01 8.26
CA ILE A 93 -3.34 11.56 8.46
C ILE A 93 -2.74 10.90 7.22
N VAL A 94 -1.68 10.14 7.41
CA VAL A 94 -1.11 9.24 6.40
C VAL A 94 -1.87 7.91 6.43
N VAL A 95 -2.26 7.38 5.26
CA VAL A 95 -3.01 6.11 5.15
C VAL A 95 -2.28 5.14 4.23
N GLY A 96 -1.88 3.98 4.77
CA GLY A 96 -1.23 2.90 4.04
C GLY A 96 -2.20 1.79 3.65
N HIS A 97 -2.03 1.27 2.42
CA HIS A 97 -2.84 0.20 1.83
C HIS A 97 -2.45 -1.21 2.33
N PRO A 98 -3.30 -2.24 2.14
CA PRO A 98 -2.95 -3.63 2.39
C PRO A 98 -1.69 -4.07 1.64
N MET A 99 -0.90 -5.00 2.22
CA MET A 99 0.29 -5.52 1.55
C MET A 99 -0.05 -6.16 0.20
N GLY A 100 0.66 -5.74 -0.83
CA GLY A 100 0.45 -6.23 -2.20
C GLY A 100 -0.72 -5.57 -2.94
N ALA A 101 -1.48 -4.70 -2.28
CA ALA A 101 -2.46 -3.82 -2.89
C ALA A 101 -1.81 -2.53 -3.42
N VAL A 102 -2.64 -1.58 -3.80
CA VAL A 102 -2.27 -0.21 -4.17
C VAL A 102 -3.19 0.79 -3.48
N LYS A 103 -2.86 2.08 -3.50
CA LYS A 103 -3.61 3.14 -2.81
C LYS A 103 -5.09 3.21 -3.19
N GLU A 104 -5.45 2.80 -4.40
CA GLU A 104 -6.84 2.72 -4.88
C GLU A 104 -7.65 1.63 -4.17
N GLN A 105 -6.98 0.68 -3.54
CA GLN A 105 -7.59 -0.45 -2.87
C GLN A 105 -7.58 -0.23 -1.36
N SER A 106 -8.74 0.06 -0.77
CA SER A 106 -8.96 0.37 0.64
C SER A 106 -8.41 1.74 1.10
N ALA A 107 -7.14 2.08 0.86
CA ALA A 107 -6.51 3.26 1.43
C ALA A 107 -7.17 4.58 0.99
N ASN A 108 -7.54 4.72 -0.28
CA ASN A 108 -8.26 5.90 -0.77
C ASN A 108 -9.62 6.07 -0.09
N LEU A 109 -10.35 4.98 0.15
CA LEU A 109 -11.62 5.02 0.86
C LEU A 109 -11.45 5.60 2.27
N TYR A 110 -10.51 5.06 3.05
CA TYR A 110 -10.22 5.55 4.39
C TYR A 110 -9.77 7.00 4.40
N ALA A 111 -8.86 7.35 3.50
CA ALA A 111 -8.36 8.72 3.36
C ALA A 111 -9.51 9.69 3.04
N GLN A 112 -10.39 9.34 2.12
CA GLN A 112 -11.50 10.19 1.71
C GLN A 112 -12.57 10.32 2.82
N LYS A 113 -12.90 9.22 3.52
CA LYS A 113 -13.84 9.24 4.66
C LYS A 113 -13.32 10.08 5.83
N LEU A 114 -12.03 10.03 6.13
CA LEU A 114 -11.43 10.87 7.16
C LEU A 114 -11.31 12.33 6.70
N ALA A 115 -11.09 12.58 5.39
CA ALA A 115 -11.11 13.93 4.85
C ALA A 115 -12.52 14.55 4.90
N ASP A 116 -13.58 13.77 4.75
CA ASP A 116 -14.96 14.22 4.98
C ASP A 116 -15.20 14.73 6.40
N GLN A 117 -14.40 14.27 7.37
CA GLN A 117 -14.45 14.69 8.77
C GLN A 117 -13.54 15.88 9.10
N GLY A 118 -12.86 16.44 8.10
CA GLY A 118 -12.05 17.66 8.24
C GLY A 118 -10.54 17.46 8.34
N PHE A 119 -10.03 16.23 8.25
CA PHE A 119 -8.61 15.97 8.20
C PHE A 119 -8.04 16.18 6.79
N VAL A 120 -6.83 16.69 6.67
CA VAL A 120 -6.03 16.53 5.46
C VAL A 120 -5.50 15.10 5.45
N THR A 121 -5.74 14.33 4.38
CA THR A 121 -5.27 12.94 4.35
C THR A 121 -4.44 12.63 3.12
N LEU A 122 -3.51 11.70 3.25
CA LEU A 122 -2.63 11.25 2.19
C LEU A 122 -2.60 9.72 2.16
N SER A 123 -3.18 9.12 1.12
CA SER A 123 -2.93 7.72 0.78
C SER A 123 -1.69 7.61 -0.11
N LEU A 124 -0.90 6.55 0.03
CA LEU A 124 0.31 6.36 -0.76
C LEU A 124 0.42 4.94 -1.31
N ASP A 125 1.07 4.79 -2.46
CA ASP A 125 1.60 3.49 -2.89
C ASP A 125 2.94 3.24 -2.19
N LEU A 126 3.08 2.07 -1.58
CA LEU A 126 4.38 1.65 -1.04
C LEU A 126 5.40 1.51 -2.20
N PRO A 127 6.69 1.83 -1.98
CA PRO A 127 7.73 1.58 -2.97
C PRO A 127 7.67 0.16 -3.52
N PHE A 128 7.97 -0.02 -4.80
CA PHE A 128 7.84 -1.24 -5.60
C PHE A 128 6.39 -1.62 -5.98
N TRP A 129 5.38 -0.94 -5.47
CA TRP A 129 3.96 -1.20 -5.73
C TRP A 129 3.29 0.01 -6.40
N GLY A 130 2.15 -0.25 -7.07
CA GLY A 130 1.36 0.80 -7.69
C GLY A 130 2.17 1.69 -8.64
N GLU A 131 2.04 2.99 -8.48
CA GLU A 131 2.75 4.00 -9.25
C GLU A 131 4.09 4.43 -8.62
N SER A 132 4.39 4.01 -7.37
CA SER A 132 5.67 4.34 -6.71
C SER A 132 6.84 3.60 -7.35
N GLU A 133 8.03 4.22 -7.31
CA GLU A 133 9.25 3.64 -7.88
C GLU A 133 9.70 2.37 -7.16
N GLY A 134 10.57 1.65 -7.82
CA GLY A 134 11.25 0.46 -7.32
C GLY A 134 11.27 -0.67 -8.33
N GLN A 135 12.42 -1.33 -8.45
CA GLN A 135 12.63 -2.50 -9.29
C GLN A 135 13.36 -3.60 -8.50
N PRO A 136 13.04 -4.86 -8.75
CA PRO A 136 11.91 -5.34 -9.58
C PRO A 136 10.56 -4.93 -8.98
N ARG A 137 9.50 -4.85 -9.80
CA ARG A 137 8.15 -4.57 -9.28
C ARG A 137 7.73 -5.66 -8.31
N ASN A 138 6.92 -5.30 -7.33
CA ASN A 138 6.42 -6.18 -6.27
C ASN A 138 7.52 -6.75 -5.35
N ALA A 139 8.70 -6.13 -5.31
CA ALA A 139 9.74 -6.51 -4.35
C ALA A 139 9.35 -6.14 -2.91
N VAL A 140 9.79 -6.96 -1.97
CA VAL A 140 9.56 -6.78 -0.53
C VAL A 140 10.79 -6.14 0.13
N LEU A 141 10.60 -4.94 0.69
CA LEU A 141 11.57 -4.24 1.53
C LEU A 141 10.87 -3.57 2.71
N PRO A 142 10.67 -4.25 3.83
CA PRO A 142 9.88 -3.71 4.96
C PRO A 142 10.39 -2.37 5.50
N ASP A 143 11.71 -2.17 5.55
CA ASP A 143 12.31 -0.91 6.02
C ASP A 143 11.98 0.26 5.08
N VAL A 144 11.96 0.01 3.77
CA VAL A 144 11.59 1.03 2.78
C VAL A 144 10.08 1.31 2.81
N TYR A 145 9.27 0.33 3.20
CA TYR A 145 7.83 0.55 3.42
C TYR A 145 7.57 1.41 4.67
N ALA A 146 8.29 1.16 5.77
CA ALA A 146 8.24 2.01 6.95
C ALA A 146 8.72 3.45 6.63
N GLU A 147 9.82 3.58 5.88
CA GLU A 147 10.35 4.86 5.42
C GLU A 147 9.32 5.64 4.58
N ALA A 148 8.50 4.98 3.74
CA ALA A 148 7.48 5.67 2.96
C ALA A 148 6.45 6.41 3.83
N PHE A 149 6.15 5.92 5.03
CA PHE A 149 5.32 6.64 6.00
C PHE A 149 6.03 7.89 6.53
N SER A 150 7.31 7.82 6.86
CA SER A 150 8.10 8.99 7.29
C SER A 150 8.22 10.03 6.18
N ALA A 151 8.46 9.61 4.93
CA ALA A 151 8.47 10.49 3.76
C ALA A 151 7.09 11.15 3.51
N ALA A 152 6.01 10.45 3.77
CA ALA A 152 4.66 11.03 3.71
C ALA A 152 4.45 12.09 4.80
N VAL A 153 4.99 11.88 6.00
CA VAL A 153 5.01 12.90 7.08
C VAL A 153 5.84 14.11 6.67
N ASP A 154 7.02 13.91 6.04
CA ASP A 154 7.83 15.01 5.49
C ASP A 154 7.03 15.82 4.48
N PHE A 155 6.39 15.13 3.53
CA PHE A 155 5.56 15.79 2.52
C PHE A 155 4.43 16.60 3.15
N LEU A 156 3.64 16.01 4.06
CA LEU A 156 2.52 16.69 4.72
C LEU A 156 3.01 17.86 5.56
N GLY A 157 4.07 17.67 6.37
CA GLY A 157 4.61 18.70 7.24
C GLY A 157 5.23 19.92 6.53
N THR A 158 5.44 19.82 5.20
CA THR A 158 5.86 20.94 4.35
C THR A 158 4.69 21.66 3.67
N ARG A 159 3.45 21.19 3.83
CA ARG A 159 2.28 21.88 3.28
C ARG A 159 1.89 23.07 4.15
N PRO A 160 1.66 24.27 3.58
CA PRO A 160 1.37 25.47 4.37
C PRO A 160 0.06 25.39 5.17
N PHE A 161 -0.83 24.50 4.76
CA PHE A 161 -2.14 24.29 5.39
C PHE A 161 -2.18 23.10 6.35
N VAL A 162 -1.07 22.39 6.58
CA VAL A 162 -0.97 21.27 7.52
C VAL A 162 -0.21 21.69 8.77
N ASP A 163 -0.77 21.40 9.95
CA ASP A 163 -0.06 21.50 11.21
C ASP A 163 0.86 20.28 11.38
N ARG A 164 2.14 20.49 11.19
CA ARG A 164 3.15 19.43 11.32
C ARG A 164 3.27 18.85 12.75
N GLY A 165 2.72 19.51 13.74
CA GLY A 165 2.61 19.01 15.12
C GLY A 165 1.43 18.06 15.31
N ARG A 166 0.51 17.96 14.34
CA ARG A 166 -0.74 17.21 14.42
C ARG A 166 -0.89 16.23 13.25
N ILE A 167 0.11 15.37 13.04
CA ILE A 167 0.09 14.34 11.99
C ILE A 167 -0.13 12.96 12.62
N GLY A 168 -1.16 12.26 12.20
CA GLY A 168 -1.44 10.86 12.54
C GLY A 168 -1.10 9.92 11.39
N ALA A 169 -1.12 8.62 11.67
CA ALA A 169 -0.92 7.59 10.66
C ALA A 169 -1.85 6.40 10.88
N LEU A 170 -2.32 5.82 9.77
CA LEU A 170 -3.21 4.67 9.74
C LEU A 170 -2.67 3.61 8.78
N GLY A 171 -2.55 2.37 9.24
CA GLY A 171 -2.12 1.24 8.44
C GLY A 171 -3.21 0.17 8.33
N ILE A 172 -3.54 -0.24 7.10
CA ILE A 172 -4.51 -1.29 6.82
C ILE A 172 -3.78 -2.57 6.48
N CYS A 173 -4.16 -3.70 7.06
CA CYS A 173 -3.56 -5.01 6.83
C CYS A 173 -2.03 -5.00 7.05
N GLY A 174 -1.22 -5.33 6.04
CA GLY A 174 0.24 -5.30 6.12
C GLY A 174 0.81 -3.92 6.48
N SER A 175 0.18 -2.83 6.03
CA SER A 175 0.59 -1.47 6.42
C SER A 175 0.44 -1.20 7.91
N GLY A 176 -0.36 -1.98 8.65
CA GLY A 176 -0.39 -1.93 10.11
C GLY A 176 0.96 -2.21 10.73
N SER A 177 1.68 -3.22 10.23
CA SER A 177 3.04 -3.51 10.71
C SER A 177 4.09 -2.48 10.25
N PHE A 178 3.90 -1.89 9.07
CA PHE A 178 4.84 -0.89 8.55
C PHE A 178 4.70 0.45 9.28
N VAL A 179 3.46 0.90 9.56
CA VAL A 179 3.22 2.12 10.32
C VAL A 179 3.71 2.01 11.77
N ILE A 180 3.56 0.84 12.40
CA ILE A 180 4.13 0.58 13.73
C ILE A 180 5.66 0.67 13.67
N SER A 181 6.29 0.03 12.68
CA SER A 181 7.74 0.09 12.50
C SER A 181 8.23 1.52 12.28
N ALA A 182 7.54 2.31 11.46
CA ALA A 182 7.83 3.73 11.26
C ALA A 182 7.65 4.54 12.55
N ALA A 183 6.55 4.36 13.26
CA ALA A 183 6.23 5.12 14.47
C ALA A 183 7.23 4.91 15.60
N LYS A 184 7.88 3.75 15.70
CA LYS A 184 8.94 3.50 16.71
C LYS A 184 10.11 4.48 16.57
N ILE A 185 10.42 4.91 15.35
CA ILE A 185 11.58 5.77 15.05
C ILE A 185 11.21 7.16 14.55
N ASP A 186 9.92 7.42 14.30
CA ASP A 186 9.44 8.74 13.87
C ASP A 186 8.38 9.30 14.84
N PRO A 187 8.80 10.14 15.81
CA PRO A 187 7.91 10.71 16.82
C PRO A 187 6.95 11.78 16.27
N ARG A 188 7.07 12.17 15.02
CA ARG A 188 6.16 13.13 14.36
C ARG A 188 4.79 12.52 14.07
N MET A 189 4.68 11.19 14.02
CA MET A 189 3.39 10.47 14.01
C MET A 189 2.79 10.52 15.41
N ARG A 190 1.85 11.42 15.66
CA ARG A 190 1.32 11.74 17.00
C ARG A 190 0.25 10.78 17.49
N ALA A 191 -0.50 10.15 16.57
CA ALA A 191 -1.51 9.17 16.87
C ALA A 191 -1.46 8.07 15.79
N ILE A 192 -1.50 6.81 16.19
CA ILE A 192 -1.32 5.65 15.30
C ILE A 192 -2.55 4.75 15.37
N ALA A 193 -3.16 4.46 14.22
CA ALA A 193 -4.24 3.49 14.13
C ALA A 193 -3.88 2.34 13.17
N THR A 194 -4.37 1.15 13.46
CA THR A 194 -4.27 -0.01 12.57
C THR A 194 -5.64 -0.64 12.38
N VAL A 195 -5.92 -1.16 11.18
CA VAL A 195 -7.18 -1.84 10.86
C VAL A 195 -6.88 -3.18 10.21
N SER A 196 -7.49 -4.25 10.71
CA SER A 196 -7.27 -5.62 10.21
C SER A 196 -5.80 -5.93 9.96
N MET A 197 -4.91 -5.53 10.87
CA MET A 197 -3.49 -5.60 10.58
C MET A 197 -2.94 -7.02 10.56
N TYR A 198 -1.83 -7.16 9.84
CA TYR A 198 -0.93 -8.31 9.89
C TYR A 198 0.41 -7.92 10.51
N ASP A 199 0.97 -8.78 11.37
CA ASP A 199 2.41 -8.83 11.53
C ASP A 199 3.00 -9.56 10.31
N MET A 200 3.45 -8.80 9.32
CA MET A 200 4.00 -9.37 8.09
C MET A 200 5.21 -10.28 8.35
N GLY A 201 5.95 -10.00 9.41
CA GLY A 201 7.08 -10.84 9.82
C GLY A 201 6.63 -12.17 10.42
N ALA A 202 5.76 -12.15 11.40
CA ALA A 202 5.24 -13.36 12.06
C ALA A 202 4.46 -14.23 11.07
N ALA A 203 3.61 -13.62 10.22
CA ALA A 203 2.86 -14.33 9.18
C ALA A 203 3.77 -15.09 8.21
N ASN A 204 4.91 -14.51 7.82
CA ASN A 204 5.87 -15.18 6.93
C ASN A 204 6.78 -16.18 7.67
N ARG A 205 7.00 -16.01 8.98
CA ARG A 205 7.80 -16.96 9.79
C ARG A 205 7.02 -18.18 10.24
N HIS A 206 5.73 -18.00 10.54
CA HIS A 206 4.92 -18.99 11.26
C HIS A 206 3.59 -19.32 10.59
N ALA A 207 3.17 -18.56 9.56
CA ALA A 207 1.81 -18.50 9.02
C ALA A 207 0.77 -18.18 10.13
N LEU A 208 -0.51 -18.25 9.79
CA LEU A 208 -1.60 -18.05 10.76
C LEU A 208 -1.65 -19.22 11.74
N ASN A 209 -1.92 -18.93 13.00
CA ASN A 209 -2.00 -19.93 14.08
C ASN A 209 -0.75 -20.84 14.19
N HIS A 210 0.41 -20.31 13.83
CA HIS A 210 1.69 -21.03 13.85
C HIS A 210 1.68 -22.34 13.04
N SER A 211 0.95 -22.37 11.91
CA SER A 211 0.78 -23.57 11.08
C SER A 211 2.01 -23.92 10.22
N LEU A 212 2.97 -23.00 10.04
CA LEU A 212 4.20 -23.23 9.27
C LEU A 212 5.31 -23.82 10.16
N THR A 213 5.77 -25.03 9.85
CA THR A 213 6.86 -25.68 10.59
C THR A 213 8.22 -25.04 10.26
N LEU A 214 9.21 -25.25 11.14
CA LEU A 214 10.58 -24.78 10.89
C LEU A 214 11.18 -25.37 9.61
N GLU A 215 10.89 -26.64 9.30
CA GLU A 215 11.41 -27.31 8.11
C GLU A 215 10.80 -26.72 6.83
N GLN A 216 9.49 -26.45 6.83
CA GLN A 216 8.83 -25.77 5.72
C GLN A 216 9.39 -24.36 5.52
N ARG A 217 9.62 -23.62 6.61
CA ARG A 217 10.23 -22.28 6.56
C ARG A 217 11.64 -22.33 5.95
N LYS A 218 12.49 -23.27 6.36
CA LYS A 218 13.84 -23.46 5.79
C LYS A 218 13.78 -23.72 4.28
N LYS A 219 12.86 -24.60 3.85
CA LYS A 219 12.66 -24.89 2.41
C LYS A 219 12.28 -23.65 1.61
N ILE A 220 11.39 -22.79 2.15
CA ILE A 220 11.02 -21.51 1.49
C ILE A 220 12.25 -20.60 1.36
N ILE A 221 13.11 -20.54 2.39
CA ILE A 221 14.33 -19.74 2.36
C ILE A 221 15.32 -20.27 1.31
N GLU A 222 15.50 -21.59 1.24
CA GLU A 222 16.35 -22.25 0.25
C GLU A 222 15.85 -21.98 -1.18
N GLU A 223 14.55 -22.14 -1.43
CA GLU A 223 13.95 -21.86 -2.75
C GLU A 223 14.15 -20.39 -3.16
N ALA A 224 14.00 -19.46 -2.24
CA ALA A 224 14.25 -18.04 -2.51
C ALA A 224 15.73 -17.74 -2.78
N ALA A 225 16.65 -18.45 -2.11
CA ALA A 225 18.09 -18.32 -2.35
C ALA A 225 18.49 -18.85 -3.73
N GLU A 226 17.95 -19.99 -4.14
CA GLU A 226 18.18 -20.54 -5.50
C GLU A 226 17.61 -19.61 -6.59
N GLN A 227 16.43 -19.06 -6.37
CA GLN A 227 15.84 -18.08 -7.30
C GLN A 227 16.72 -16.85 -7.51
N ARG A 228 17.49 -16.42 -6.50
CA ARG A 228 18.44 -15.31 -6.64
C ARG A 228 19.55 -15.59 -7.62
N TYR A 229 20.04 -16.83 -7.72
CA TYR A 229 21.03 -17.20 -8.74
C TYR A 229 20.44 -17.09 -10.15
N VAL A 230 19.19 -17.50 -10.33
CA VAL A 230 18.48 -17.36 -11.61
C VAL A 230 18.36 -15.88 -12.00
N GLU A 231 17.87 -15.04 -11.09
CA GLU A 231 17.71 -13.59 -11.33
C GLU A 231 19.07 -12.88 -11.55
N PHE A 232 20.11 -13.23 -10.79
CA PHE A 232 21.44 -12.67 -10.94
C PHE A 232 22.07 -13.01 -12.30
N ALA A 233 21.77 -14.18 -12.85
CA ALA A 233 22.19 -14.61 -14.18
C ALA A 233 21.34 -14.01 -15.32
N GLY A 234 20.37 -13.12 -15.01
CA GLY A 234 19.49 -12.48 -16.00
C GLY A 234 18.26 -13.33 -16.37
N GLY A 235 17.95 -14.37 -15.59
CA GLY A 235 16.73 -15.16 -15.76
C GLY A 235 15.49 -14.48 -15.22
N GLU A 236 14.35 -15.14 -15.39
CA GLU A 236 13.03 -14.58 -15.05
C GLU A 236 12.81 -14.43 -13.54
N THR A 237 12.17 -13.33 -13.16
CA THR A 237 11.66 -13.12 -11.79
C THR A 237 10.44 -13.99 -11.56
N ARG A 238 10.49 -14.83 -10.50
CA ARG A 238 9.33 -15.58 -10.02
C ARG A 238 8.62 -14.84 -8.91
N TYR A 239 7.33 -15.08 -8.79
CA TYR A 239 6.47 -14.47 -7.78
C TYR A 239 5.94 -15.54 -6.82
N THR A 240 5.63 -15.14 -5.59
CA THR A 240 4.95 -16.02 -4.62
C THR A 240 3.47 -16.15 -4.97
N SER A 241 2.76 -17.05 -4.30
CA SER A 241 1.31 -17.03 -4.31
C SER A 241 0.78 -15.72 -3.70
N GLY A 242 -0.26 -15.16 -4.31
CA GLY A 242 -1.02 -14.02 -3.83
C GLY A 242 -2.50 -14.33 -3.91
N THR A 243 -3.33 -13.35 -4.31
CA THR A 243 -4.74 -13.60 -4.58
C THR A 243 -4.88 -14.55 -5.77
N VAL A 244 -5.59 -15.66 -5.58
CA VAL A 244 -5.83 -16.66 -6.65
C VAL A 244 -6.56 -16.03 -7.82
N ASP A 245 -6.26 -16.50 -9.03
CA ASP A 245 -6.94 -16.02 -10.25
C ASP A 245 -8.34 -16.55 -10.39
N GLU A 246 -8.60 -17.77 -9.90
CA GLU A 246 -9.89 -18.45 -9.97
C GLU A 246 -10.17 -19.22 -8.68
N LEU A 247 -11.44 -19.26 -8.28
CA LEU A 247 -11.91 -20.09 -7.17
C LEU A 247 -12.27 -21.49 -7.67
N ASN A 248 -11.96 -22.48 -6.86
CA ASN A 248 -12.36 -23.87 -7.06
C ASN A 248 -12.93 -24.48 -5.77
N GLN A 249 -13.32 -25.76 -5.84
CA GLN A 249 -13.92 -26.45 -4.69
C GLN A 249 -12.99 -26.58 -3.48
N ASN A 250 -11.67 -26.52 -3.69
CA ASN A 250 -10.65 -26.62 -2.63
C ASN A 250 -10.21 -25.26 -2.11
N SER A 251 -10.68 -24.15 -2.69
CA SER A 251 -10.34 -22.81 -2.24
C SER A 251 -10.76 -22.61 -0.78
N THR A 252 -9.81 -22.15 0.03
CA THR A 252 -10.01 -21.87 1.46
C THR A 252 -10.93 -20.66 1.66
N ALA A 253 -11.46 -20.50 2.87
CA ALA A 253 -12.26 -19.31 3.22
C ALA A 253 -11.46 -18.02 3.03
N ILE A 254 -10.17 -18.03 3.37
CA ILE A 254 -9.27 -16.87 3.21
C ILE A 254 -9.06 -16.52 1.73
N GLU A 255 -8.80 -17.53 0.88
CA GLU A 255 -8.68 -17.30 -0.58
C GLU A 255 -9.95 -16.72 -1.17
N ARG A 256 -11.13 -17.20 -0.73
CA ARG A 256 -12.43 -16.67 -1.16
C ARG A 256 -12.63 -15.23 -0.71
N GLU A 257 -12.26 -14.90 0.52
CA GLU A 257 -12.35 -13.54 1.08
C GLU A 257 -11.49 -12.54 0.30
N PHE A 258 -10.22 -12.90 -0.01
CA PHE A 258 -9.34 -12.06 -0.83
C PHE A 258 -9.78 -12.00 -2.29
N TYR A 259 -10.22 -13.11 -2.88
CA TYR A 259 -10.74 -13.13 -4.24
C TYR A 259 -11.94 -12.19 -4.40
N ASP A 260 -12.90 -12.24 -3.46
CA ASP A 260 -14.11 -11.41 -3.46
C ASP A 260 -13.77 -9.90 -3.49
N PHE A 261 -12.67 -9.48 -2.87
CA PHE A 261 -12.22 -8.09 -2.94
C PHE A 261 -11.37 -7.82 -4.19
N TYR A 262 -10.30 -8.58 -4.42
CA TYR A 262 -9.29 -8.23 -5.42
C TYR A 262 -9.63 -8.65 -6.85
N ARG A 263 -10.58 -9.55 -7.06
CA ARG A 263 -10.95 -10.12 -8.37
C ARG A 263 -12.39 -9.83 -8.79
N THR A 264 -13.08 -8.94 -8.09
CA THR A 264 -14.44 -8.51 -8.38
C THR A 264 -14.53 -6.99 -8.42
N PRO A 265 -15.59 -6.40 -8.99
CA PRO A 265 -15.78 -4.94 -9.00
C PRO A 265 -15.77 -4.29 -7.61
N ARG A 266 -15.79 -5.09 -6.54
CA ARG A 266 -15.70 -4.63 -5.17
C ARG A 266 -14.41 -3.84 -4.90
N GLY A 267 -13.25 -4.33 -5.36
CA GLY A 267 -11.95 -3.70 -5.14
C GLY A 267 -10.92 -4.00 -6.23
N GLU A 268 -11.33 -4.62 -7.35
CA GLU A 268 -10.41 -4.90 -8.45
C GLU A 268 -9.84 -3.60 -9.02
N PHE A 269 -8.52 -3.51 -9.03
CA PHE A 269 -7.79 -2.40 -9.63
C PHE A 269 -6.40 -2.85 -10.05
N THR A 270 -6.04 -2.54 -11.29
CA THR A 270 -4.70 -2.84 -11.83
C THR A 270 -4.04 -1.54 -12.25
N PRO A 271 -2.91 -1.14 -11.64
CA PRO A 271 -2.15 0.04 -12.06
C PRO A 271 -1.69 -0.05 -13.51
N ALA A 272 -1.57 1.10 -14.16
CA ALA A 272 -1.02 1.16 -15.52
C ALA A 272 0.39 0.52 -15.57
N GLY A 273 0.62 -0.35 -16.55
CA GLY A 273 1.89 -1.06 -16.70
C GLY A 273 2.06 -2.29 -15.80
N SER A 274 1.05 -2.64 -15.00
CA SER A 274 1.00 -3.87 -14.21
C SER A 274 0.10 -4.92 -14.87
N SER A 275 0.03 -6.11 -14.27
CA SER A 275 -0.85 -7.21 -14.71
C SER A 275 -1.80 -7.59 -13.58
N PRO A 276 -3.09 -7.85 -13.87
CA PRO A 276 -4.02 -8.38 -12.88
C PRO A 276 -3.53 -9.66 -12.22
N LYS A 277 -2.81 -10.50 -12.96
CA LYS A 277 -2.22 -11.76 -12.45
C LYS A 277 -1.15 -11.54 -11.36
N LEU A 278 -0.62 -10.32 -11.23
CA LEU A 278 0.38 -9.97 -10.22
C LEU A 278 -0.22 -9.25 -9.00
N THR A 279 -1.53 -9.13 -8.93
CA THR A 279 -2.22 -8.53 -7.77
C THR A 279 -1.88 -9.31 -6.49
N THR A 280 -1.28 -8.62 -5.53
CA THR A 280 -0.82 -9.17 -4.24
C THR A 280 0.27 -10.25 -4.33
N HIS A 281 0.99 -10.37 -5.45
CA HIS A 281 2.07 -11.34 -5.64
C HIS A 281 3.45 -10.68 -5.46
N PRO A 282 4.11 -10.82 -4.31
CA PRO A 282 5.50 -10.40 -4.14
C PRO A 282 6.47 -11.26 -4.95
N THR A 283 7.64 -10.72 -5.29
CA THR A 283 8.71 -11.53 -5.87
C THR A 283 9.18 -12.60 -4.89
N LEU A 284 9.39 -13.83 -5.38
CA LEU A 284 9.77 -14.98 -4.56
C LEU A 284 11.08 -14.72 -3.79
N SER A 285 12.08 -14.21 -4.47
CA SER A 285 13.41 -13.95 -3.90
C SER A 285 13.42 -12.88 -2.80
N SER A 286 12.49 -11.90 -2.85
CA SER A 286 12.42 -10.84 -1.86
C SER A 286 11.44 -11.12 -0.72
N ASN A 287 10.42 -11.94 -0.92
CA ASN A 287 9.37 -12.18 0.08
C ASN A 287 9.92 -12.69 1.41
N VAL A 288 10.99 -13.49 1.38
CA VAL A 288 11.68 -13.99 2.59
C VAL A 288 12.24 -12.88 3.49
N LYS A 289 12.37 -11.65 2.99
CA LYS A 289 12.79 -10.50 3.81
C LYS A 289 11.80 -10.19 4.92
N PHE A 290 10.52 -10.52 4.73
CA PHE A 290 9.55 -10.46 5.82
C PHE A 290 9.92 -11.36 6.99
N MET A 291 10.57 -12.50 6.77
CA MET A 291 10.99 -13.39 7.86
C MET A 291 12.01 -12.74 8.81
N ASN A 292 12.71 -11.69 8.35
CA ASN A 292 13.62 -10.89 9.18
C ASN A 292 13.00 -9.54 9.64
N PHE A 293 11.69 -9.40 9.54
CA PHE A 293 10.96 -8.22 9.97
C PHE A 293 10.21 -8.49 11.28
N TYR A 294 10.46 -7.68 12.32
CA TYR A 294 9.92 -7.80 13.67
C TYR A 294 9.25 -6.50 14.10
N PRO A 295 8.08 -6.16 13.53
CA PRO A 295 7.47 -4.84 13.74
C PRO A 295 7.07 -4.59 15.19
N PHE A 296 6.72 -5.63 15.96
CA PHE A 296 6.24 -5.49 17.34
C PHE A 296 7.35 -5.58 18.40
N SER A 297 8.61 -5.80 17.99
CA SER A 297 9.73 -5.63 18.91
C SER A 297 9.84 -4.15 19.28
N ASP A 298 9.92 -3.87 20.59
CA ASP A 298 10.02 -2.53 21.15
C ASP A 298 8.83 -1.61 20.81
N ILE A 299 7.63 -2.15 20.53
CA ILE A 299 6.42 -1.38 20.20
C ILE A 299 6.01 -0.47 21.37
N GLU A 300 6.35 -0.81 22.61
CA GLU A 300 6.10 -0.01 23.81
C GLU A 300 6.84 1.34 23.78
N THR A 301 7.89 1.48 22.97
CA THR A 301 8.62 2.74 22.80
C THR A 301 7.81 3.82 22.09
N ILE A 302 6.70 3.45 21.44
CA ILE A 302 5.75 4.42 20.86
C ILE A 302 5.07 5.25 21.96
N SER A 303 4.83 4.65 23.14
CA SER A 303 4.29 5.38 24.29
C SER A 303 5.10 6.67 24.59
N PRO A 304 4.47 7.79 24.98
CA PRO A 304 3.05 7.96 25.33
C PRO A 304 2.14 8.36 24.15
N ARG A 305 2.53 8.12 22.91
CA ARG A 305 1.68 8.39 21.76
C ARG A 305 0.58 7.33 21.67
N PRO A 306 -0.71 7.75 21.52
CA PRO A 306 -1.84 6.83 21.53
C PRO A 306 -1.85 5.89 20.33
N MET A 307 -2.24 4.64 20.59
CA MET A 307 -2.41 3.61 19.58
C MET A 307 -3.82 3.03 19.62
N LEU A 308 -4.45 2.90 18.44
CA LEU A 308 -5.75 2.24 18.25
C LEU A 308 -5.59 1.03 17.33
N PHE A 309 -5.97 -0.14 17.84
CA PHE A 309 -5.97 -1.39 17.07
C PHE A 309 -7.40 -1.79 16.77
N ILE A 310 -7.79 -1.85 15.49
CA ILE A 310 -9.12 -2.26 15.04
C ILE A 310 -9.01 -3.60 14.33
N THR A 311 -9.84 -4.57 14.72
CA THR A 311 -9.91 -5.87 14.06
C THR A 311 -11.34 -6.41 14.04
N GLY A 312 -11.64 -7.27 13.07
CA GLY A 312 -12.93 -7.95 13.05
C GLY A 312 -12.97 -9.13 14.05
N GLU A 313 -14.14 -9.39 14.61
CA GLU A 313 -14.38 -10.48 15.56
C GLU A 313 -14.02 -11.86 14.98
N ILE A 314 -14.40 -12.08 13.71
CA ILE A 314 -14.14 -13.33 12.99
C ILE A 314 -12.98 -13.22 11.99
N SER A 315 -12.17 -12.16 12.12
CA SER A 315 -11.01 -11.94 11.25
C SER A 315 -9.93 -13.00 11.49
N HIS A 316 -9.46 -13.63 10.41
CA HIS A 316 -8.36 -14.59 10.46
C HIS A 316 -7.02 -13.98 10.90
N SER A 317 -6.87 -12.65 10.84
CA SER A 317 -5.68 -11.92 11.29
C SER A 317 -5.81 -11.31 12.69
N ARG A 318 -6.89 -11.59 13.40
CA ARG A 318 -7.20 -10.99 14.72
C ARG A 318 -6.04 -11.17 15.72
N GLU A 319 -5.39 -12.32 15.70
CA GLU A 319 -4.26 -12.65 16.57
C GLU A 319 -3.15 -11.58 16.55
N PHE A 320 -2.89 -10.95 15.41
CA PHE A 320 -1.83 -9.94 15.27
C PHE A 320 -2.22 -8.61 15.93
N SER A 321 -3.49 -8.20 15.84
CA SER A 321 -3.97 -7.01 16.54
C SER A 321 -3.95 -7.20 18.05
N GLU A 322 -4.34 -8.37 18.53
CA GLU A 322 -4.30 -8.73 19.96
C GLU A 322 -2.86 -8.82 20.49
N ASP A 323 -1.91 -9.38 19.71
CA ASP A 323 -0.51 -9.44 20.11
C ASP A 323 0.13 -8.05 20.20
N ALA A 324 -0.10 -7.19 19.20
CA ALA A 324 0.39 -5.83 19.20
C ALA A 324 -0.21 -5.02 20.37
N TYR A 325 -1.52 -5.12 20.60
CA TYR A 325 -2.16 -4.46 21.73
C TYR A 325 -1.57 -4.92 23.06
N ARG A 326 -1.33 -6.22 23.26
CA ARG A 326 -0.74 -6.74 24.50
C ARG A 326 0.65 -6.17 24.75
N ARG A 327 1.48 -5.99 23.71
CA ARG A 327 2.87 -5.49 23.81
C ARG A 327 2.98 -3.99 23.87
N ALA A 328 2.07 -3.26 23.24
CA ALA A 328 2.11 -1.79 23.17
C ALA A 328 2.05 -1.17 24.57
N GLY A 329 2.73 -0.03 24.75
CA GLY A 329 2.61 0.82 25.94
C GLY A 329 1.32 1.67 25.92
N GLU A 330 0.97 2.24 27.08
CA GLU A 330 -0.18 3.14 27.20
C GLU A 330 0.12 4.53 26.62
N PRO A 331 -0.90 5.27 26.12
CA PRO A 331 -2.30 4.87 25.99
C PRO A 331 -2.57 4.03 24.74
N LYS A 332 -3.36 3.00 24.89
CA LYS A 332 -3.72 2.08 23.79
C LYS A 332 -5.16 1.60 23.89
N GLU A 333 -5.75 1.25 22.75
CA GLU A 333 -7.10 0.71 22.69
C GLU A 333 -7.18 -0.42 21.67
N LEU A 334 -7.93 -1.47 21.98
CA LEU A 334 -8.32 -2.53 21.05
C LEU A 334 -9.81 -2.45 20.80
N PHE A 335 -10.20 -2.26 19.54
CA PHE A 335 -11.62 -2.22 19.13
C PHE A 335 -11.93 -3.41 18.22
N ILE A 336 -12.82 -4.29 18.70
CA ILE A 336 -13.23 -5.49 17.97
C ILE A 336 -14.58 -5.21 17.31
N VAL A 337 -14.63 -5.29 15.97
CA VAL A 337 -15.87 -5.08 15.19
C VAL A 337 -16.66 -6.38 15.15
N PRO A 338 -17.89 -6.40 15.71
CA PRO A 338 -18.68 -7.63 15.73
C PRO A 338 -18.99 -8.17 14.32
N ASN A 339 -18.92 -9.49 14.16
CA ASN A 339 -19.22 -10.22 12.93
C ASN A 339 -18.41 -9.82 11.68
N ALA A 340 -17.37 -9.00 11.81
CA ALA A 340 -16.53 -8.61 10.68
C ALA A 340 -15.37 -9.59 10.47
N GLY A 341 -15.14 -9.97 9.22
CA GLY A 341 -13.94 -10.66 8.75
C GLY A 341 -12.80 -9.67 8.48
N HIS A 342 -11.68 -10.19 7.96
CA HIS A 342 -10.50 -9.38 7.67
C HIS A 342 -10.75 -8.37 6.54
N VAL A 343 -11.25 -8.84 5.41
CA VAL A 343 -11.47 -8.03 4.20
C VAL A 343 -12.80 -7.24 4.26
N ASP A 344 -13.67 -7.55 5.19
CA ASP A 344 -14.86 -6.72 5.45
C ASP A 344 -14.46 -5.30 5.87
N LEU A 345 -13.36 -5.16 6.61
CA LEU A 345 -12.84 -3.86 7.02
C LEU A 345 -11.96 -3.18 5.96
N TYR A 346 -11.93 -3.69 4.72
CA TYR A 346 -11.28 -2.98 3.62
C TYR A 346 -12.19 -1.94 2.99
N ASP A 347 -13.49 -2.26 2.84
CA ASP A 347 -14.39 -1.42 2.05
C ASP A 347 -15.89 -1.48 2.47
N ARG A 348 -16.27 -2.38 3.40
CA ARG A 348 -17.66 -2.41 3.89
C ARG A 348 -17.89 -1.26 4.87
N VAL A 349 -18.26 -0.10 4.34
CA VAL A 349 -18.39 1.16 5.09
C VAL A 349 -19.33 1.09 6.29
N GLN A 350 -20.26 0.14 6.30
CA GLN A 350 -21.17 -0.05 7.43
C GLN A 350 -20.52 -0.83 8.60
N LEU A 351 -19.46 -1.59 8.33
CA LEU A 351 -18.70 -2.34 9.33
C LEU A 351 -17.46 -1.58 9.79
N ILE A 352 -16.86 -0.78 8.90
CA ILE A 352 -15.68 0.02 9.25
C ILE A 352 -16.08 1.08 10.29
N PRO A 353 -15.50 1.09 11.49
CA PRO A 353 -15.86 2.03 12.54
C PRO A 353 -15.25 3.42 12.30
N PHE A 354 -15.71 4.11 11.25
CA PHE A 354 -15.19 5.45 10.88
C PHE A 354 -15.42 6.49 12.00
N ASP A 355 -16.52 6.40 12.74
CA ASP A 355 -16.78 7.29 13.87
C ASP A 355 -15.74 7.10 14.98
N LYS A 356 -15.31 5.85 15.24
CA LYS A 356 -14.27 5.53 16.21
C LYS A 356 -12.91 6.08 15.76
N LEU A 357 -12.56 5.90 14.47
CA LEU A 357 -11.33 6.47 13.90
C LEU A 357 -11.34 8.00 13.95
N THR A 358 -12.47 8.62 13.59
CA THR A 358 -12.65 10.08 13.63
C THR A 358 -12.47 10.61 15.05
N SER A 359 -13.14 10.01 16.03
CA SER A 359 -13.02 10.40 17.45
C SER A 359 -11.58 10.24 17.94
N PHE A 360 -10.95 9.10 17.65
CA PHE A 360 -9.57 8.84 18.05
C PHE A 360 -8.60 9.90 17.51
N PHE A 361 -8.63 10.22 16.23
CA PHE A 361 -7.75 11.23 15.66
C PHE A 361 -8.12 12.66 16.11
N THR A 362 -9.40 12.98 16.26
CA THR A 362 -9.83 14.28 16.76
C THR A 362 -9.34 14.55 18.21
N GLU A 363 -9.37 13.53 19.05
CA GLU A 363 -8.94 13.64 20.45
C GLU A 363 -7.42 13.73 20.58
N ASN A 364 -6.67 13.11 19.70
CA ASN A 364 -5.24 12.92 19.83
C ASN A 364 -4.38 13.77 18.87
N LEU A 365 -5.02 14.51 17.96
CA LEU A 365 -4.37 15.49 17.06
C LEU A 365 -4.84 16.93 17.36
N LYS A 366 -4.90 17.30 18.65
CA LYS A 366 -5.27 18.63 19.12
C LYS A 366 -4.10 19.60 19.11
#